data_7b5a7b94999798cd522531b33d78ea3c
#
_entry.id   7b5a7b94999798cd522531b33d78ea3c
#
_cell.length_a   1.000
_cell.length_b   1.000
_cell.length_c   1.000
_cell.angle_alpha   90.00
_cell.angle_beta   90.00
_cell.angle_gamma   90.00
#
_symmetry.space_group_name_H-M   'P 1'
#
loop_
_entity.id
_entity.type
_entity.pdbx_description
1 polymer ?
#
loop_
_entity_poly.entity_id
_entity_poly.type
_entity_poly.pdbx_seq_one_letter_code
_entity_poly.pdbx_strand_id
1 'polypeptide(L)'
;WRGVEGGRRAAQMGHDADMTPLSHLYFDMSQILNRDAEEIPVGGYINLEKVYTYEPVPDNWSEQEKKHIIGVQANVWCEYMPDERIRQYQILPRLAALSEIQWTDASRKSYLGFLERLPRLLQLYDAAGYRYAPHCRKVNMDSYVNTEYRCAVFKFSTLGNDSIFYTLDGTSPAKRGVYYATDSLQID
;
A
#
# COMPACT_ATOMS: atom_id res chain seq x y z
N TRP A 1 -3.28 -16.64 -11.52
CA TRP A 1 -3.22 -15.20 -11.71
C TRP A 1 -4.59 -14.50 -11.66
N ARG A 2 -5.68 -15.19 -11.89
CA ARG A 2 -7.03 -14.62 -11.74
C ARG A 2 -7.51 -14.55 -10.30
N GLY A 3 -6.84 -15.21 -9.37
CA GLY A 3 -7.19 -15.24 -7.95
C GLY A 3 -6.27 -16.18 -7.18
N VAL A 4 -6.53 -16.37 -5.90
CA VAL A 4 -5.73 -17.23 -5.01
C VAL A 4 -6.01 -18.71 -5.25
N GLU A 5 -7.27 -19.07 -5.54
CA GLU A 5 -7.73 -20.44 -5.64
C GLU A 5 -7.04 -21.27 -6.72
N GLY A 6 -6.59 -20.63 -7.82
CA GLY A 6 -5.86 -21.33 -8.88
C GLY A 6 -4.54 -21.93 -8.40
N GLY A 7 -3.78 -21.18 -7.61
CA GLY A 7 -2.53 -21.68 -7.00
C GLY A 7 -2.79 -22.76 -5.97
N ARG A 8 -3.81 -22.58 -5.12
CA ARG A 8 -4.22 -23.61 -4.15
C ARG A 8 -4.59 -24.93 -4.84
N ARG A 9 -5.39 -24.84 -5.90
CA ARG A 9 -5.80 -26.03 -6.65
C ARG A 9 -4.61 -26.74 -7.31
N ALA A 10 -3.64 -26.00 -7.84
CA ALA A 10 -2.40 -26.57 -8.36
C ALA A 10 -1.64 -27.31 -7.26
N ALA A 11 -1.49 -26.70 -6.08
CA ALA A 11 -0.85 -27.32 -4.91
C ALA A 11 -1.57 -28.60 -4.46
N GLN A 12 -2.90 -28.62 -4.44
CA GLN A 12 -3.70 -29.81 -4.13
C GLN A 12 -3.48 -30.95 -5.14
N MET A 13 -3.14 -30.62 -6.37
CA MET A 13 -2.82 -31.58 -7.42
C MET A 13 -1.34 -32.00 -7.41
N GLY A 14 -0.54 -31.51 -6.47
CA GLY A 14 0.89 -31.80 -6.36
C GLY A 14 1.78 -31.03 -7.32
N HIS A 15 1.32 -29.89 -7.83
CA HIS A 15 2.11 -28.99 -8.67
C HIS A 15 2.63 -27.80 -7.88
N ASP A 16 3.89 -27.43 -8.13
CA ASP A 16 4.47 -26.22 -7.59
C ASP A 16 3.85 -24.98 -8.23
N ALA A 17 3.66 -23.93 -7.44
CA ALA A 17 3.04 -22.69 -7.90
C ALA A 17 3.67 -21.45 -7.26
N ASP A 18 3.92 -20.44 -8.08
CA ASP A 18 4.15 -19.06 -7.63
C ASP A 18 2.83 -18.33 -7.52
N MET A 19 2.60 -17.70 -6.38
CA MET A 19 1.39 -16.94 -6.12
C MET A 19 1.49 -15.55 -6.72
N THR A 20 0.61 -15.26 -7.70
CA THR A 20 0.56 -13.98 -8.39
C THR A 20 -0.87 -13.50 -8.63
N PRO A 21 -1.69 -13.35 -7.56
CA PRO A 21 -3.09 -13.00 -7.71
C PRO A 21 -3.28 -11.54 -8.18
N LEU A 22 -4.16 -11.38 -9.18
CA LEU A 22 -4.58 -10.08 -9.70
C LEU A 22 -5.06 -9.12 -8.59
N SER A 23 -5.65 -9.66 -7.54
CA SER A 23 -6.22 -8.86 -6.45
C SER A 23 -5.19 -8.09 -5.61
N HIS A 24 -3.91 -8.52 -5.59
CA HIS A 24 -2.88 -7.97 -4.71
C HIS A 24 -1.56 -7.64 -5.39
N LEU A 25 -1.21 -8.33 -6.49
CA LEU A 25 0.15 -8.36 -7.01
C LEU A 25 0.27 -7.89 -8.48
N TYR A 26 -0.73 -7.18 -8.98
CA TYR A 26 -0.67 -6.53 -10.31
C TYR A 26 -0.27 -5.07 -10.13
N PHE A 27 1.02 -4.79 -10.30
CA PHE A 27 1.60 -3.48 -10.04
C PHE A 27 1.39 -2.46 -11.17
N ASP A 28 0.75 -2.84 -12.24
CA ASP A 28 0.19 -1.95 -13.25
C ASP A 28 -1.10 -1.24 -12.79
N MET A 29 -1.78 -1.77 -11.76
CA MET A 29 -3.00 -1.17 -11.22
C MET A 29 -2.73 0.08 -10.38
N SER A 30 -3.73 0.96 -10.35
CA SER A 30 -3.71 2.23 -9.60
C SER A 30 -3.42 2.02 -8.11
N GLN A 31 -2.64 2.92 -7.53
CA GLN A 31 -2.28 2.91 -6.10
C GLN A 31 -3.21 3.76 -5.24
N ILE A 32 -4.06 4.56 -5.86
CA ILE A 32 -5.06 5.42 -5.22
C ILE A 32 -6.42 5.27 -5.87
N LEU A 33 -7.48 5.61 -5.13
CA LEU A 33 -8.85 5.54 -5.63
C LEU A 33 -9.19 6.68 -6.58
N ASN A 34 -8.61 7.86 -6.35
CA ASN A 34 -8.78 9.01 -7.25
C ASN A 34 -7.89 8.84 -8.49
N ARG A 35 -8.46 8.31 -9.55
CA ARG A 35 -7.75 8.03 -10.81
C ARG A 35 -7.23 9.27 -11.52
N ASP A 36 -7.86 10.43 -11.32
CA ASP A 36 -7.40 11.69 -11.92
C ASP A 36 -6.07 12.19 -11.33
N ALA A 37 -5.72 11.68 -10.14
CA ALA A 37 -4.45 11.96 -9.48
C ALA A 37 -3.40 10.86 -9.72
N GLU A 38 -3.71 9.83 -10.49
CA GLU A 38 -2.80 8.74 -10.85
C GLU A 38 -2.13 9.03 -12.19
N GLU A 39 -0.85 8.71 -12.31
CA GLU A 39 -0.12 8.92 -13.58
C GLU A 39 -0.55 7.94 -14.66
N ILE A 40 -0.89 6.72 -14.25
CA ILE A 40 -1.45 5.69 -15.13
C ILE A 40 -2.72 5.14 -14.48
N PRO A 41 -3.89 5.62 -14.83
CA PRO A 41 -5.14 5.18 -14.24
C PRO A 41 -5.62 3.84 -14.84
N VAL A 42 -4.78 2.81 -14.82
CA VAL A 42 -5.16 1.44 -15.22
C VAL A 42 -6.14 0.87 -14.20
N GLY A 43 -7.07 0.07 -14.66
CA GLY A 43 -8.16 -0.47 -13.84
C GLY A 43 -7.70 -1.25 -12.62
N GLY A 44 -8.51 -1.24 -11.56
CA GLY A 44 -8.20 -1.86 -10.28
C GLY A 44 -7.59 -0.88 -9.26
N TYR A 45 -7.38 -1.38 -8.03
CA TYR A 45 -6.80 -0.60 -6.93
C TYR A 45 -5.97 -1.52 -6.06
N ILE A 46 -4.65 -1.29 -6.06
CA ILE A 46 -3.69 -2.03 -5.27
C ILE A 46 -2.71 -1.04 -4.64
N ASN A 47 -2.98 -0.62 -3.42
CA ASN A 47 -2.09 0.24 -2.64
C ASN A 47 -1.02 -0.58 -1.90
N LEU A 48 -0.13 0.12 -1.21
CA LEU A 48 0.96 -0.48 -0.46
C LEU A 48 0.46 -1.45 0.63
N GLU A 49 -0.58 -1.06 1.38
CA GLU A 49 -1.17 -1.87 2.43
C GLU A 49 -1.76 -3.17 1.89
N LYS A 50 -2.48 -3.09 0.78
CA LYS A 50 -3.09 -4.26 0.14
C LYS A 50 -2.06 -5.29 -0.32
N VAL A 51 -0.89 -4.84 -0.77
CA VAL A 51 0.25 -5.74 -1.05
C VAL A 51 0.75 -6.37 0.24
N TYR A 52 0.99 -5.55 1.27
CA TYR A 52 1.57 -6.03 2.53
C TYR A 52 0.66 -7.01 3.28
N THR A 53 -0.65 -6.80 3.24
CA THR A 53 -1.63 -7.67 3.92
C THR A 53 -1.90 -8.98 3.20
N TYR A 54 -1.37 -9.15 2.01
CA TYR A 54 -1.48 -10.43 1.31
C TYR A 54 -0.73 -11.54 2.05
N GLU A 55 -1.41 -12.68 2.26
CA GLU A 55 -0.81 -13.89 2.81
C GLU A 55 -0.77 -14.97 1.72
N PRO A 56 0.43 -15.28 1.20
CA PRO A 56 0.57 -16.27 0.12
C PRO A 56 0.22 -17.69 0.54
N VAL A 57 0.46 -18.00 1.82
CA VAL A 57 0.31 -19.34 2.40
C VAL A 57 -0.52 -19.25 3.67
N PRO A 58 -1.87 -19.13 3.55
CA PRO A 58 -2.75 -18.99 4.70
C PRO A 58 -2.65 -20.18 5.66
N ASP A 59 -2.77 -19.91 6.96
CA ASP A 59 -2.63 -20.93 8.03
C ASP A 59 -3.61 -22.09 7.89
N ASN A 60 -4.80 -21.84 7.33
CA ASN A 60 -5.85 -22.85 7.13
C ASN A 60 -5.60 -23.80 5.95
N TRP A 61 -4.46 -23.69 5.27
CA TRP A 61 -4.05 -24.64 4.26
C TRP A 61 -3.30 -25.82 4.90
N SER A 62 -3.45 -27.02 4.31
CA SER A 62 -2.71 -28.19 4.76
C SER A 62 -1.20 -28.04 4.51
N GLU A 63 -0.37 -28.70 5.29
CA GLU A 63 1.08 -28.70 5.10
C GLU A 63 1.49 -29.23 3.73
N GLN A 64 0.69 -30.11 3.14
CA GLN A 64 0.91 -30.59 1.79
C GLN A 64 0.66 -29.48 0.74
N GLU A 65 -0.40 -28.69 0.88
CA GLU A 65 -0.66 -27.56 -0.01
C GLU A 65 0.44 -26.49 0.13
N LYS A 66 0.83 -26.18 1.39
CA LYS A 66 1.87 -25.17 1.68
C LYS A 66 3.20 -25.48 1.02
N LYS A 67 3.61 -26.75 0.98
CA LYS A 67 4.89 -27.20 0.38
C LYS A 67 5.00 -26.89 -1.11
N HIS A 68 3.89 -26.82 -1.82
CA HIS A 68 3.85 -26.55 -3.24
C HIS A 68 3.76 -25.06 -3.59
N ILE A 69 3.69 -24.17 -2.59
CA ILE A 69 3.80 -22.74 -2.85
C ILE A 69 5.27 -22.35 -2.69
N ILE A 70 5.94 -22.20 -3.83
CA ILE A 70 7.39 -22.01 -3.89
C ILE A 70 7.80 -20.53 -3.95
N GLY A 71 6.84 -19.61 -4.16
CA GLY A 71 7.15 -18.20 -4.24
C GLY A 71 5.93 -17.31 -4.43
N VAL A 72 6.23 -16.02 -4.50
CA VAL A 72 5.28 -14.94 -4.75
C VAL A 72 5.87 -14.01 -5.81
N GLN A 73 5.07 -13.67 -6.81
CA GLN A 73 5.50 -12.81 -7.91
C GLN A 73 4.51 -11.65 -8.10
N ALA A 74 5.02 -10.44 -8.28
CA ALA A 74 4.22 -9.33 -8.79
C ALA A 74 4.33 -9.24 -10.31
N ASN A 75 3.21 -8.90 -10.97
CA ASN A 75 3.17 -8.64 -12.39
C ASN A 75 3.25 -7.14 -12.66
N VAL A 76 4.03 -6.77 -13.67
CA VAL A 76 4.18 -5.39 -14.15
C VAL A 76 3.88 -5.40 -15.64
N TRP A 77 2.61 -5.22 -16.01
CA TRP A 77 2.16 -5.15 -17.39
C TRP A 77 2.45 -3.75 -17.93
N CYS A 78 3.32 -3.69 -18.94
CA CYS A 78 3.94 -2.43 -19.38
C CYS A 78 3.23 -1.74 -20.54
N GLU A 79 2.03 -2.16 -20.95
CA GLU A 79 1.29 -1.58 -22.07
C GLU A 79 1.10 -0.07 -21.98
N TYR A 80 1.01 0.46 -20.75
CA TYR A 80 0.80 1.88 -20.48
C TYR A 80 2.00 2.56 -19.79
N MET A 81 3.16 1.88 -19.75
CA MET A 81 4.36 2.37 -19.07
C MET A 81 5.44 2.75 -20.10
N PRO A 82 5.44 3.99 -20.61
CA PRO A 82 6.29 4.39 -21.73
C PRO A 82 7.78 4.44 -21.38
N ASP A 83 8.13 4.61 -20.12
CA ASP A 83 9.51 4.80 -19.69
C ASP A 83 9.82 4.18 -18.33
N GLU A 84 11.12 4.21 -17.97
CA GLU A 84 11.65 3.67 -16.72
C GLU A 84 11.10 4.39 -15.48
N ARG A 85 10.89 5.69 -15.55
CA ARG A 85 10.43 6.50 -14.41
C ARG A 85 9.00 6.10 -14.00
N ILE A 86 8.17 5.83 -14.99
CA ILE A 86 6.80 5.36 -14.78
C ILE A 86 6.81 3.94 -14.20
N ARG A 87 7.70 3.05 -14.72
CA ARG A 87 7.85 1.71 -14.13
C ARG A 87 8.29 1.77 -12.66
N GLN A 88 9.29 2.59 -12.34
CA GLN A 88 9.73 2.80 -10.96
C GLN A 88 8.60 3.30 -10.06
N TYR A 89 7.84 4.29 -10.51
CA TYR A 89 6.68 4.80 -9.79
C TYR A 89 5.64 3.70 -9.52
N GLN A 90 5.35 2.86 -10.50
CA GLN A 90 4.39 1.77 -10.33
C GLN A 90 4.91 0.64 -9.42
N ILE A 91 6.20 0.37 -9.43
CA ILE A 91 6.79 -0.71 -8.64
C ILE A 91 7.07 -0.26 -7.20
N LEU A 92 7.63 0.94 -7.01
CA LEU A 92 8.09 1.41 -5.71
C LEU A 92 7.03 2.27 -4.99
N PRO A 93 6.82 2.12 -3.69
CA PRO A 93 7.52 1.21 -2.77
C PRO A 93 6.83 -0.17 -2.60
N ARG A 94 5.83 -0.54 -3.45
CA ARG A 94 5.10 -1.83 -3.33
C ARG A 94 6.03 -3.04 -3.39
N LEU A 95 7.16 -2.94 -4.11
CA LEU A 95 8.18 -3.99 -4.13
C LEU A 95 8.78 -4.25 -2.74
N ALA A 96 8.92 -3.22 -1.92
CA ALA A 96 9.37 -3.40 -0.53
C ALA A 96 8.37 -4.21 0.30
N ALA A 97 7.08 -3.94 0.14
CA ALA A 97 6.02 -4.73 0.78
C ALA A 97 6.03 -6.19 0.29
N LEU A 98 6.17 -6.38 -1.02
CA LEU A 98 6.31 -7.73 -1.60
C LEU A 98 7.51 -8.48 -1.02
N SER A 99 8.66 -7.82 -0.91
CA SER A 99 9.87 -8.43 -0.34
C SER A 99 9.63 -8.83 1.12
N GLU A 100 8.96 -7.99 1.91
CA GLU A 100 8.71 -8.30 3.31
C GLU A 100 7.76 -9.49 3.48
N ILE A 101 6.72 -9.62 2.69
CA ILE A 101 5.82 -10.78 2.76
C ILE A 101 6.47 -12.09 2.29
N GLN A 102 7.55 -12.01 1.52
CA GLN A 102 8.31 -13.19 1.07
C GLN A 102 9.36 -13.65 2.09
N TRP A 103 9.96 -12.73 2.84
CA TRP A 103 11.10 -13.01 3.70
C TRP A 103 10.76 -12.99 5.19
N THR A 104 9.57 -12.51 5.57
CA THR A 104 9.16 -12.39 6.96
C THR A 104 8.11 -13.44 7.28
N ASP A 105 8.37 -14.23 8.33
CA ASP A 105 7.39 -15.17 8.86
C ASP A 105 6.07 -14.45 9.18
N ALA A 106 4.94 -15.09 8.85
CA ALA A 106 3.61 -14.52 9.00
C ALA A 106 3.34 -14.03 10.44
N SER A 107 3.82 -14.77 11.45
CA SER A 107 3.68 -14.43 12.88
C SER A 107 4.46 -13.17 13.28
N ARG A 108 5.43 -12.75 12.48
CA ARG A 108 6.29 -11.58 12.73
C ARG A 108 5.94 -10.38 11.85
N LYS A 109 5.01 -10.53 10.92
CA LYS A 109 4.57 -9.41 10.06
C LYS A 109 3.86 -8.35 10.88
N SER A 110 4.22 -7.09 10.66
CA SER A 110 3.60 -5.92 11.26
C SER A 110 3.59 -4.78 10.26
N TYR A 111 2.42 -4.43 9.75
CA TYR A 111 2.31 -3.31 8.81
C TYR A 111 2.76 -1.98 9.42
N LEU A 112 2.42 -1.72 10.69
CA LEU A 112 2.91 -0.54 11.39
C LEU A 112 4.43 -0.55 11.51
N GLY A 113 5.02 -1.68 11.92
CA GLY A 113 6.48 -1.81 11.98
C GLY A 113 7.15 -1.69 10.60
N PHE A 114 6.50 -2.13 9.53
CA PHE A 114 6.96 -1.88 8.16
C PHE A 114 6.92 -0.38 7.83
N LEU A 115 5.84 0.31 8.15
CA LEU A 115 5.70 1.75 7.91
C LEU A 115 6.74 2.57 8.69
N GLU A 116 7.11 2.17 9.90
CA GLU A 116 8.17 2.82 10.68
C GLU A 116 9.56 2.74 10.02
N ARG A 117 9.83 1.66 9.29
CA ARG A 117 11.09 1.46 8.56
C ARG A 117 11.11 2.07 7.16
N LEU A 118 9.92 2.25 6.58
CA LEU A 118 9.78 2.71 5.20
C LEU A 118 10.45 4.07 4.91
N PRO A 119 10.41 5.10 5.80
CA PRO A 119 11.08 6.37 5.55
C PRO A 119 12.57 6.24 5.24
N ARG A 120 13.27 5.33 5.92
CA ARG A 120 14.69 5.08 5.66
C ARG A 120 14.92 4.49 4.26
N LEU A 121 14.05 3.60 3.82
CA LEU A 121 14.12 3.04 2.47
C LEU A 121 13.84 4.12 1.41
N LEU A 122 12.86 4.99 1.65
CA LEU A 122 12.55 6.10 0.73
C LEU A 122 13.73 7.08 0.61
N GLN A 123 14.48 7.34 1.70
CA GLN A 123 15.71 8.12 1.64
C GLN A 123 16.78 7.46 0.76
N LEU A 124 16.89 6.13 0.78
CA LEU A 124 17.79 5.40 -0.11
C LEU A 124 17.34 5.50 -1.57
N TYR A 125 16.04 5.45 -1.84
CA TYR A 125 15.51 5.68 -3.19
C TYR A 125 15.80 7.10 -3.67
N ASP A 126 15.61 8.12 -2.81
CA ASP A 126 15.94 9.51 -3.12
C ASP A 126 17.44 9.67 -3.43
N ALA A 127 18.32 9.09 -2.61
CA ALA A 127 19.77 9.12 -2.81
C ALA A 127 20.23 8.41 -4.10
N ALA A 128 19.53 7.35 -4.49
CA ALA A 128 19.80 6.61 -5.73
C ALA A 128 19.11 7.22 -6.97
N GLY A 129 18.30 8.26 -6.81
CA GLY A 129 17.57 8.91 -7.90
C GLY A 129 16.38 8.08 -8.42
N TYR A 130 15.90 7.12 -7.66
CA TYR A 130 14.71 6.35 -8.02
C TYR A 130 13.44 7.16 -7.81
N ARG A 131 12.52 7.02 -8.75
CA ARG A 131 11.17 7.54 -8.62
C ARG A 131 10.27 6.51 -7.94
N TYR A 132 9.48 6.93 -6.98
CA TYR A 132 8.50 6.07 -6.31
C TYR A 132 7.16 6.79 -6.13
N ALA A 133 6.09 6.04 -5.96
CA ALA A 133 4.78 6.60 -5.67
C ALA A 133 4.74 7.20 -4.26
N PRO A 134 4.36 8.49 -4.13
CA PRO A 134 4.36 9.18 -2.83
C PRO A 134 3.16 8.82 -1.95
N HIS A 135 2.28 7.94 -2.42
CA HIS A 135 0.99 7.66 -1.78
C HIS A 135 1.09 7.03 -0.40
N CYS A 136 2.26 6.45 -0.07
CA CYS A 136 2.54 5.98 1.29
C CYS A 136 2.71 7.13 2.31
N ARG A 137 2.93 8.36 1.82
CA ARG A 137 3.03 9.59 2.65
C ARG A 137 1.70 10.33 2.76
N LYS A 138 0.58 9.66 2.53
CA LYS A 138 -0.74 10.29 2.68
C LYS A 138 -1.01 10.67 4.11
N VAL A 139 -1.77 11.75 4.27
CA VAL A 139 -2.45 12.02 5.53
C VAL A 139 -3.58 11.00 5.68
N ASN A 140 -3.51 10.18 6.70
CA ASN A 140 -4.61 9.35 7.13
C ASN A 140 -5.56 10.19 7.96
N MET A 141 -6.85 9.95 7.82
CA MET A 141 -7.89 10.67 8.54
C MET A 141 -8.86 9.67 9.16
N ASP A 142 -8.94 9.68 10.48
CA ASP A 142 -10.01 9.05 11.23
C ASP A 142 -11.00 10.12 11.66
N SER A 143 -12.28 9.82 11.60
CA SER A 143 -13.32 10.76 12.03
C SER A 143 -14.45 10.07 12.78
N TYR A 144 -14.98 10.76 13.80
CA TYR A 144 -16.17 10.32 14.52
C TYR A 144 -16.98 11.54 15.00
N VAL A 145 -18.26 11.32 15.27
CA VAL A 145 -19.11 12.34 15.85
C VAL A 145 -19.10 12.21 17.37
N ASN A 146 -18.69 13.27 18.05
CA ASN A 146 -18.85 13.38 19.50
C ASN A 146 -20.24 13.90 19.81
N THR A 147 -21.12 13.02 20.28
CA THR A 147 -22.52 13.34 20.56
C THR A 147 -22.71 14.19 21.80
N GLU A 148 -21.78 14.14 22.75
CA GLU A 148 -21.81 14.95 23.98
C GLU A 148 -21.56 16.44 23.66
N TYR A 149 -20.55 16.71 22.85
CA TYR A 149 -20.15 18.08 22.47
C TYR A 149 -20.74 18.51 21.12
N ARG A 150 -21.53 17.62 20.45
CA ARG A 150 -22.20 17.87 19.17
C ARG A 150 -21.25 18.34 18.06
N CYS A 151 -20.03 17.84 18.06
CA CYS A 151 -19.02 18.20 17.09
C CYS A 151 -18.49 16.98 16.32
N ALA A 152 -17.96 17.21 15.12
CA ALA A 152 -17.19 16.22 14.39
C ALA A 152 -15.72 16.29 14.83
N VAL A 153 -15.14 15.14 15.14
CA VAL A 153 -13.73 15.04 15.57
C VAL A 153 -12.95 14.35 14.47
N PHE A 154 -11.87 14.96 14.03
CA PHE A 154 -10.95 14.46 13.03
C PHE A 154 -9.58 14.23 13.65
N LYS A 155 -8.99 13.07 13.39
CA LYS A 155 -7.60 12.76 13.74
C LYS A 155 -6.82 12.51 12.48
N PHE A 156 -5.71 13.20 12.35
CA PHE A 156 -4.83 13.05 11.20
C PHE A 156 -3.50 12.43 11.62
N SER A 157 -2.98 11.57 10.76
CA SER A 157 -1.66 10.97 10.93
C SER A 157 -0.94 10.85 9.59
N THR A 158 0.38 10.85 9.63
CA THR A 158 1.23 10.61 8.46
C THR A 158 2.22 9.50 8.75
N LEU A 159 2.85 9.02 7.70
CA LEU A 159 4.01 8.17 7.80
C LEU A 159 5.21 9.01 8.26
N GLY A 160 5.72 8.72 9.47
CA GLY A 160 6.81 9.49 10.07
C GLY A 160 6.34 10.76 10.77
N ASN A 161 7.20 11.77 10.83
CA ASN A 161 6.96 13.06 11.50
C ASN A 161 6.67 14.19 10.51
N ASP A 162 5.99 13.90 9.41
CA ASP A 162 5.62 14.92 8.43
C ASP A 162 4.64 15.92 9.03
N SER A 163 4.84 17.21 8.72
CA SER A 163 3.92 18.26 9.15
C SER A 163 2.62 18.21 8.36
N ILE A 164 1.50 18.24 9.07
CA ILE A 164 0.16 18.24 8.45
C ILE A 164 -0.38 19.67 8.47
N PHE A 165 -0.94 20.10 7.35
CA PHE A 165 -1.64 21.38 7.21
C PHE A 165 -3.05 21.14 6.70
N TYR A 166 -4.02 21.91 7.19
CA TYR A 166 -5.42 21.80 6.78
C TYR A 166 -6.06 23.17 6.54
N THR A 167 -7.18 23.19 5.82
CA THR A 167 -8.07 24.33 5.66
C THR A 167 -9.51 23.88 5.88
N LEU A 168 -10.39 24.79 6.27
CA LEU A 168 -11.83 24.53 6.48
C LEU A 168 -12.70 25.15 5.37
N ASP A 169 -12.11 25.92 4.49
CA ASP A 169 -12.80 26.68 3.43
C ASP A 169 -12.70 26.03 2.04
N GLY A 170 -12.14 24.81 1.97
CA GLY A 170 -11.94 24.11 0.70
C GLY A 170 -10.77 24.61 -0.14
N THR A 171 -9.99 25.58 0.35
CA THR A 171 -8.78 26.03 -0.33
C THR A 171 -7.62 25.05 -0.15
N SER A 172 -6.59 25.16 -1.03
CA SER A 172 -5.41 24.30 -0.91
C SER A 172 -4.59 24.63 0.33
N PRO A 173 -4.34 23.66 1.25
CA PRO A 173 -3.51 23.88 2.43
C PRO A 173 -2.07 24.30 2.13
N ALA A 174 -1.56 24.01 0.93
CA ALA A 174 -0.21 24.38 0.51
C ALA A 174 0.03 25.91 0.47
N LYS A 175 -1.04 26.71 0.36
CA LYS A 175 -0.94 28.17 0.26
C LYS A 175 -1.29 28.89 1.57
N ARG A 176 -2.25 28.38 2.32
CA ARG A 176 -2.83 29.05 3.52
C ARG A 176 -3.23 28.05 4.60
N GLY A 177 -2.61 26.88 4.62
CA GLY A 177 -2.96 25.86 5.59
C GLY A 177 -2.62 26.25 7.03
N VAL A 178 -3.48 25.85 7.95
CA VAL A 178 -3.22 25.90 9.39
C VAL A 178 -2.46 24.65 9.78
N TYR A 179 -1.40 24.79 10.56
CA TYR A 179 -0.64 23.65 11.05
C TYR A 179 -1.46 22.84 12.04
N TYR A 180 -1.56 21.53 11.81
CA TYR A 180 -2.21 20.60 12.71
C TYR A 180 -1.25 20.24 13.85
N ALA A 181 -1.38 20.92 14.98
CA ALA A 181 -0.48 20.80 16.13
C ALA A 181 -1.10 19.99 17.30
N THR A 182 -2.33 19.49 17.14
CA THR A 182 -3.11 18.85 18.20
C THR A 182 -3.37 17.38 17.86
N ASP A 183 -3.75 16.59 18.87
CA ASP A 183 -4.11 15.18 18.68
C ASP A 183 -5.45 14.99 17.94
N SER A 184 -6.27 16.04 17.86
CA SER A 184 -7.54 16.03 17.14
C SER A 184 -8.00 17.43 16.74
N LEU A 185 -8.72 17.54 15.63
CA LEU A 185 -9.43 18.74 15.20
C LEU A 185 -10.91 18.55 15.48
N GLN A 186 -11.54 19.50 16.18
CA GLN A 186 -12.97 19.50 16.46
C GLN A 186 -13.64 20.58 15.60
N ILE A 187 -14.77 20.22 14.99
CA ILE A 187 -15.57 21.11 14.14
C ILE A 187 -17.03 21.01 14.60
N ASP A 188 -17.58 22.15 15.03
CA ASP A 188 -18.96 22.28 15.46
C ASP A 188 -19.95 22.27 14.30
#